data_89d01125d3b0bfcde6eaee3b3daadda9
#
_entry.id   89d01125d3b0bfcde6eaee3b3daadda9
#
_cell.length_a   1.000
_cell.length_b   1.000
_cell.length_c   1.000
_cell.angle_alpha   90.00
_cell.angle_beta   90.00
_cell.angle_gamma   90.00
#
_symmetry.space_group_name_H-M   'P 1'
#
loop_
_entity.id
_entity.type
_entity.pdbx_description
1 polymer ?
#
loop_
_entity_poly.entity_id
_entity_poly.type
_entity_poly.pdbx_seq_one_letter_code
_entity_poly.pdbx_strand_id
1 'polypeptide(L)'
;MKEQLIQEVQRQMLPYLNNAQLKQLQGVLEGVLSGVELSHSAGMVESAEVDTVACFINAKRIEGCSEKTLSYYRQTIVSMLSGIEKEPQEIVTEDLRKYLTVYQMSRKSSKVTIDNIRRILSSYFSWLEDEDYIVKSPVRRIHKVKTAKVVKDTYTDEALELMRDNCTTARDLAMIDLLASSGMRVGELVTLNREDINFNERECVVIGKGNKERLVYFDARTKIHLQNYLEGRTDENPALFVSLKAPFDRLMIGGVETRLRELGKRLNIPKVH
;
A
#
# COMPACT_ATOMS: atom_id res chain seq x y z
N MET A 1 38.06 -21.88 -26.63
CA MET A 1 37.13 -21.62 -25.51
C MET A 1 36.31 -20.35 -25.70
N LYS A 2 36.87 -19.13 -25.87
CA LYS A 2 36.11 -17.90 -26.16
C LYS A 2 35.25 -17.99 -27.41
N GLU A 3 35.84 -18.44 -28.53
CA GLU A 3 35.12 -18.62 -29.78
C GLU A 3 33.97 -19.64 -29.66
N GLN A 4 34.19 -20.74 -28.94
CA GLN A 4 33.15 -21.74 -28.71
C GLN A 4 31.99 -21.19 -27.89
N LEU A 5 32.27 -20.36 -26.90
CA LEU A 5 31.24 -19.66 -26.10
C LEU A 5 30.44 -18.69 -26.97
N ILE A 6 31.10 -17.87 -27.79
CA ILE A 6 30.45 -16.94 -28.71
C ILE A 6 29.56 -17.69 -29.71
N GLN A 7 30.06 -18.78 -30.28
CA GLN A 7 29.29 -19.61 -31.22
C GLN A 7 28.06 -20.24 -30.55
N GLU A 8 28.21 -20.72 -29.31
CA GLU A 8 27.07 -21.30 -28.57
C GLU A 8 26.02 -20.26 -28.25
N VAL A 9 26.42 -19.06 -27.79
CA VAL A 9 25.48 -17.94 -27.55
C VAL A 9 24.78 -17.55 -28.85
N GLN A 10 25.49 -17.44 -29.96
CA GLN A 10 24.89 -17.16 -31.27
C GLN A 10 23.89 -18.23 -31.68
N ARG A 11 24.25 -19.52 -31.50
CA ARG A 11 23.37 -20.65 -31.82
C ARG A 11 22.07 -20.62 -31.02
N GLN A 12 22.14 -20.30 -29.74
CA GLN A 12 20.96 -20.20 -28.90
C GLN A 12 20.10 -18.98 -29.24
N MET A 13 20.70 -17.91 -29.77
CA MET A 13 20.00 -16.68 -30.15
C MET A 13 19.45 -16.72 -31.59
N LEU A 14 19.81 -17.70 -32.42
CA LEU A 14 19.30 -17.89 -33.78
C LEU A 14 17.77 -17.80 -33.91
N PRO A 15 16.95 -18.40 -33.01
CA PRO A 15 15.50 -18.32 -33.11
C PRO A 15 14.92 -16.92 -32.84
N TYR A 16 15.69 -16.02 -32.24
CA TYR A 16 15.22 -14.75 -31.70
C TYR A 16 15.77 -13.52 -32.42
N LEU A 17 16.90 -13.67 -33.16
CA LEU A 17 17.60 -12.56 -33.80
C LEU A 17 17.75 -12.82 -35.30
N ASN A 18 17.68 -11.75 -36.10
CA ASN A 18 18.01 -11.80 -37.50
C ASN A 18 19.53 -11.73 -37.70
N ASN A 19 19.99 -12.02 -38.94
CA ASN A 19 21.40 -12.10 -39.26
C ASN A 19 22.20 -10.82 -38.96
N ALA A 20 21.60 -9.65 -39.12
CA ALA A 20 22.24 -8.36 -38.80
C ALA A 20 22.43 -8.19 -37.29
N GLN A 21 21.44 -8.58 -36.50
CA GLN A 21 21.48 -8.54 -35.03
C GLN A 21 22.46 -9.59 -34.47
N LEU A 22 22.55 -10.80 -35.08
CA LEU A 22 23.53 -11.82 -34.70
C LEU A 22 24.96 -11.34 -34.95
N LYS A 23 25.22 -10.66 -36.06
CA LYS A 23 26.52 -10.06 -36.34
C LYS A 23 26.88 -8.95 -35.35
N GLN A 24 25.92 -8.15 -34.98
CA GLN A 24 26.09 -7.10 -33.92
C GLN A 24 26.39 -7.74 -32.58
N LEU A 25 25.64 -8.78 -32.19
CA LEU A 25 25.86 -9.56 -30.97
C LEU A 25 27.25 -10.13 -30.90
N GLN A 26 27.73 -10.73 -32.04
CA GLN A 26 29.08 -11.27 -32.14
C GLN A 26 30.14 -10.18 -31.83
N GLY A 27 30.05 -9.02 -32.47
CA GLY A 27 30.98 -7.92 -32.23
C GLY A 27 31.01 -7.44 -30.78
N VAL A 28 29.85 -7.39 -30.14
CA VAL A 28 29.75 -7.04 -28.71
C VAL A 28 30.43 -8.11 -27.85
N LEU A 29 30.15 -9.39 -28.09
CA LEU A 29 30.76 -10.50 -27.34
C LEU A 29 32.28 -10.58 -27.53
N GLU A 30 32.77 -10.38 -28.72
CA GLU A 30 34.20 -10.33 -29.01
C GLU A 30 34.86 -9.15 -28.26
N GLY A 31 34.24 -7.98 -28.25
CA GLY A 31 34.72 -6.80 -27.53
C GLY A 31 34.76 -7.02 -26.02
N VAL A 32 33.68 -7.50 -25.43
CA VAL A 32 33.56 -7.75 -23.97
C VAL A 32 34.53 -8.85 -23.52
N LEU A 33 34.68 -9.91 -24.31
CA LEU A 33 35.52 -11.03 -23.93
C LEU A 33 36.99 -10.85 -24.31
N SER A 34 37.38 -9.75 -24.99
CA SER A 34 38.77 -9.54 -25.44
C SER A 34 39.76 -9.47 -24.28
N GLY A 35 39.37 -8.89 -23.16
CA GLY A 35 40.18 -8.71 -21.93
C GLY A 35 39.98 -9.77 -20.84
N VAL A 36 39.14 -10.80 -21.07
CA VAL A 36 38.77 -11.77 -20.05
C VAL A 36 39.50 -13.10 -20.27
N GLU A 37 40.20 -13.67 -19.30
CA GLU A 37 40.68 -15.03 -19.29
C GLU A 37 39.58 -15.98 -18.83
N LEU A 38 39.13 -16.89 -19.71
CA LEU A 38 38.18 -17.94 -19.38
C LEU A 38 38.92 -19.16 -18.82
N SER A 39 38.70 -19.47 -17.54
CA SER A 39 39.14 -20.73 -16.93
C SER A 39 37.95 -21.68 -16.76
N HIS A 40 38.17 -22.99 -16.96
CA HIS A 40 37.23 -24.01 -16.56
C HIS A 40 37.24 -24.11 -15.03
N SER A 41 36.33 -23.42 -14.38
CA SER A 41 35.99 -23.75 -12.99
C SER A 41 34.81 -24.73 -13.04
N ALA A 42 35.10 -25.99 -12.74
CA ALA A 42 34.09 -26.99 -12.40
C ALA A 42 33.61 -26.69 -10.94
N GLY A 43 33.02 -25.56 -10.78
CA GLY A 43 32.36 -25.12 -9.53
C GLY A 43 30.97 -24.70 -9.91
N MET A 44 30.00 -25.56 -9.66
CA MET A 44 28.64 -25.05 -9.43
C MET A 44 28.78 -24.07 -8.26
N VAL A 45 28.82 -22.77 -8.56
CA VAL A 45 28.45 -21.77 -7.58
C VAL A 45 26.95 -22.01 -7.42
N GLU A 46 26.57 -22.72 -6.34
CA GLU A 46 25.23 -22.58 -5.79
C GLU A 46 25.07 -21.09 -5.53
N SER A 47 24.47 -20.39 -6.47
CA SER A 47 23.99 -19.04 -6.21
C SER A 47 22.93 -19.24 -5.12
N ALA A 48 23.28 -18.88 -3.90
CA ALA A 48 22.29 -18.79 -2.83
C ALA A 48 21.10 -18.02 -3.42
N GLU A 49 19.93 -18.65 -3.47
CA GLU A 49 18.70 -18.03 -3.98
C GLU A 49 18.50 -16.72 -3.24
N VAL A 50 18.80 -15.62 -3.91
CA VAL A 50 18.64 -14.29 -3.33
C VAL A 50 17.15 -14.00 -3.24
N ASP A 51 16.61 -13.91 -2.03
CA ASP A 51 15.23 -13.43 -1.82
C ASP A 51 15.11 -11.97 -2.28
N THR A 52 14.88 -11.78 -3.58
CA THR A 52 14.73 -10.46 -4.19
C THR A 52 13.57 -9.66 -3.58
N VAL A 53 12.55 -10.33 -3.04
CA VAL A 53 11.43 -9.67 -2.35
C VAL A 53 11.91 -9.08 -1.03
N ALA A 54 12.67 -9.84 -0.24
CA ALA A 54 13.23 -9.33 1.00
C ALA A 54 14.20 -8.16 0.75
N CYS A 55 15.06 -8.26 -0.26
CA CYS A 55 15.98 -7.20 -0.66
C CYS A 55 15.23 -5.93 -1.06
N PHE A 56 14.22 -6.04 -1.92
CA PHE A 56 13.36 -4.92 -2.31
C PHE A 56 12.66 -4.26 -1.11
N ILE A 57 12.09 -5.05 -0.21
CA ILE A 57 11.42 -4.52 0.99
C ILE A 57 12.41 -3.78 1.89
N ASN A 58 13.64 -4.27 2.03
CA ASN A 58 14.68 -3.61 2.81
C ASN A 58 15.11 -2.29 2.15
N ALA A 59 15.29 -2.26 0.82
CA ALA A 59 15.57 -1.03 0.09
C ALA A 59 14.46 0.01 0.31
N LYS A 60 13.18 -0.39 0.19
CA LYS A 60 12.04 0.52 0.43
C LYS A 60 11.89 0.96 1.89
N ARG A 61 12.36 0.16 2.85
CA ARG A 61 12.44 0.56 4.26
C ARG A 61 13.45 1.69 4.46
N ILE A 62 14.63 1.57 3.86
CA ILE A 62 15.68 2.61 3.89
C ILE A 62 15.19 3.91 3.23
N GLU A 63 14.39 3.80 2.15
CA GLU A 63 13.73 4.95 1.50
C GLU A 63 12.63 5.61 2.36
N GLY A 64 12.34 5.09 3.56
CA GLY A 64 11.37 5.68 4.50
C GLY A 64 9.91 5.25 4.29
N CYS A 65 9.67 4.14 3.59
CA CYS A 65 8.32 3.59 3.48
C CYS A 65 7.82 3.07 4.84
N SER A 66 6.54 3.35 5.16
CA SER A 66 5.91 2.84 6.39
C SER A 66 5.75 1.32 6.37
N GLU A 67 5.80 0.67 7.54
CA GLU A 67 5.63 -0.79 7.67
C GLU A 67 4.31 -1.29 7.05
N LYS A 68 3.25 -0.50 7.13
CA LYS A 68 1.97 -0.81 6.46
C LYS A 68 2.12 -0.85 4.93
N THR A 69 2.89 0.09 4.35
CA THR A 69 3.19 0.10 2.91
C THR A 69 4.06 -1.08 2.52
N LEU A 70 5.09 -1.37 3.31
CA LEU A 70 6.01 -2.50 3.08
C LEU A 70 5.27 -3.84 3.14
N SER A 71 4.39 -4.03 4.11
CA SER A 71 3.54 -5.23 4.20
C SER A 71 2.65 -5.38 2.97
N TYR A 72 2.03 -4.30 2.50
CA TYR A 72 1.19 -4.32 1.30
C TYR A 72 2.00 -4.63 0.03
N TYR A 73 3.21 -4.06 -0.10
CA TYR A 73 4.14 -4.37 -1.19
C TYR A 73 4.50 -5.86 -1.19
N ARG A 74 4.97 -6.37 -0.05
CA ARG A 74 5.34 -7.78 0.11
C ARG A 74 4.18 -8.70 -0.27
N GLN A 75 2.99 -8.49 0.30
CA GLN A 75 1.82 -9.33 0.02
C GLN A 75 1.45 -9.33 -1.46
N THR A 76 1.51 -8.16 -2.12
CA THR A 76 1.18 -8.02 -3.54
C THR A 76 2.18 -8.75 -4.42
N ILE A 77 3.49 -8.60 -4.14
CA ILE A 77 4.55 -9.24 -4.92
C ILE A 77 4.52 -10.76 -4.73
N VAL A 78 4.43 -11.23 -3.48
CA VAL A 78 4.34 -12.68 -3.18
C VAL A 78 3.11 -13.29 -3.84
N SER A 79 1.95 -12.61 -3.80
CA SER A 79 0.73 -13.08 -4.48
C SER A 79 0.92 -13.19 -6.00
N MET A 80 1.67 -12.27 -6.59
CA MET A 80 1.97 -12.30 -8.03
C MET A 80 2.91 -13.46 -8.37
N LEU A 81 4.02 -13.62 -7.63
CA LEU A 81 4.98 -14.70 -7.85
C LEU A 81 4.32 -16.07 -7.70
N SER A 82 3.54 -16.28 -6.64
CA SER A 82 2.78 -17.52 -6.43
C SER A 82 1.72 -17.79 -7.50
N GLY A 83 1.18 -16.73 -8.12
CA GLY A 83 0.14 -16.88 -9.15
C GLY A 83 0.70 -17.07 -10.58
N ILE A 84 1.97 -16.73 -10.80
CA ILE A 84 2.67 -16.90 -12.10
C ILE A 84 3.53 -18.17 -12.08
N GLU A 85 4.04 -18.57 -10.91
CA GLU A 85 4.89 -19.76 -10.71
C GLU A 85 6.18 -19.71 -11.57
N LYS A 86 6.79 -18.54 -11.66
CA LYS A 86 8.07 -18.29 -12.35
C LYS A 86 8.98 -17.44 -11.48
N GLU A 87 10.30 -17.61 -11.70
CA GLU A 87 11.28 -16.72 -11.12
C GLU A 87 11.13 -15.29 -11.66
N PRO A 88 11.41 -14.25 -10.85
CA PRO A 88 11.26 -12.84 -11.26
C PRO A 88 11.95 -12.50 -12.58
N GLN A 89 13.11 -13.12 -12.86
CA GLN A 89 13.90 -12.94 -14.07
C GLN A 89 13.24 -13.50 -15.34
N GLU A 90 12.37 -14.50 -15.18
CA GLU A 90 11.71 -15.20 -16.28
C GLU A 90 10.34 -14.60 -16.62
N ILE A 91 9.85 -13.69 -15.78
CA ILE A 91 8.52 -13.09 -15.96
C ILE A 91 8.53 -12.11 -17.13
N VAL A 92 7.65 -12.33 -18.09
CA VAL A 92 7.45 -11.45 -19.24
C VAL A 92 6.16 -10.62 -19.11
N THR A 93 6.05 -9.59 -19.95
CA THR A 93 4.89 -8.68 -19.92
C THR A 93 3.54 -9.42 -20.03
N GLU A 94 3.49 -10.52 -20.81
CA GLU A 94 2.26 -11.26 -21.03
C GLU A 94 1.82 -12.05 -19.79
N ASP A 95 2.77 -12.60 -19.02
CA ASP A 95 2.49 -13.25 -17.74
C ASP A 95 1.80 -12.27 -16.77
N LEU A 96 2.31 -11.04 -16.70
CA LEU A 96 1.73 -9.99 -15.85
C LEU A 96 0.34 -9.55 -16.31
N ARG A 97 0.11 -9.44 -17.61
CA ARG A 97 -1.22 -9.13 -18.16
C ARG A 97 -2.23 -10.22 -17.81
N LYS A 98 -1.84 -11.48 -18.01
CA LYS A 98 -2.66 -12.64 -17.66
C LYS A 98 -2.97 -12.65 -16.16
N TYR A 99 -1.95 -12.48 -15.31
CA TYR A 99 -2.13 -12.40 -13.86
C TYR A 99 -3.12 -11.31 -13.45
N LEU A 100 -2.95 -10.07 -13.94
CA LEU A 100 -3.85 -8.96 -13.60
C LEU A 100 -5.29 -9.20 -14.06
N THR A 101 -5.47 -9.83 -15.23
CA THR A 101 -6.78 -10.18 -15.76
C THR A 101 -7.46 -11.25 -14.89
N VAL A 102 -6.75 -12.33 -14.57
CA VAL A 102 -7.25 -13.42 -13.71
C VAL A 102 -7.56 -12.88 -12.32
N TYR A 103 -6.67 -12.06 -11.73
CA TYR A 103 -6.89 -11.43 -10.44
C TYR A 103 -8.16 -10.57 -10.42
N GLN A 104 -8.37 -9.77 -11.47
CA GLN A 104 -9.56 -8.93 -11.58
C GLN A 104 -10.84 -9.75 -11.65
N MET A 105 -10.86 -10.80 -12.46
CA MET A 105 -12.02 -11.66 -12.67
C MET A 105 -12.37 -12.48 -11.42
N SER A 106 -11.38 -13.16 -10.85
CA SER A 106 -11.56 -14.07 -9.72
C SER A 106 -12.00 -13.35 -8.43
N ARG A 107 -11.44 -12.15 -8.19
CA ARG A 107 -11.73 -11.35 -6.98
C ARG A 107 -12.74 -10.24 -7.21
N LYS A 108 -13.28 -10.10 -8.43
CA LYS A 108 -14.19 -8.99 -8.82
C LYS A 108 -13.61 -7.62 -8.43
N SER A 109 -12.28 -7.47 -8.57
CA SER A 109 -11.55 -6.30 -8.09
C SER A 109 -11.82 -5.09 -8.95
N SER A 110 -11.88 -3.90 -8.32
CA SER A 110 -12.06 -2.64 -9.03
C SER A 110 -10.85 -2.31 -9.93
N LYS A 111 -11.07 -1.53 -10.97
CA LYS A 111 -9.99 -0.99 -11.83
C LYS A 111 -8.95 -0.22 -11.02
N VAL A 112 -9.35 0.47 -9.94
CA VAL A 112 -8.43 1.18 -9.04
C VAL A 112 -7.51 0.20 -8.33
N THR A 113 -8.05 -0.93 -7.84
CA THR A 113 -7.25 -1.99 -7.21
C THR A 113 -6.21 -2.56 -8.18
N ILE A 114 -6.61 -2.84 -9.42
CA ILE A 114 -5.71 -3.34 -10.47
C ILE A 114 -4.59 -2.33 -10.78
N ASP A 115 -4.91 -1.03 -10.88
CA ASP A 115 -3.87 -0.01 -11.08
C ASP A 115 -2.91 0.10 -9.89
N ASN A 116 -3.40 -0.06 -8.66
CA ASN A 116 -2.55 -0.09 -7.47
C ASN A 116 -1.59 -1.29 -7.50
N ILE A 117 -2.10 -2.49 -7.83
CA ILE A 117 -1.25 -3.68 -8.00
C ILE A 117 -0.21 -3.42 -9.09
N ARG A 118 -0.62 -2.96 -10.27
CA ARG A 118 0.29 -2.60 -11.37
C ARG A 118 1.40 -1.64 -10.90
N ARG A 119 1.07 -0.62 -10.11
CA ARG A 119 2.05 0.35 -9.59
C ARG A 119 3.07 -0.28 -8.66
N ILE A 120 2.63 -1.21 -7.79
CA ILE A 120 3.53 -1.95 -6.91
C ILE A 120 4.46 -2.84 -7.72
N LEU A 121 3.92 -3.59 -8.68
CA LEU A 121 4.71 -4.42 -9.57
C LEU A 121 5.69 -3.58 -10.41
N SER A 122 5.27 -2.39 -10.87
CA SER A 122 6.16 -1.45 -11.56
C SER A 122 7.32 -1.02 -10.67
N SER A 123 7.07 -0.73 -9.38
CA SER A 123 8.13 -0.37 -8.44
C SER A 123 9.11 -1.53 -8.19
N TYR A 124 8.60 -2.75 -8.05
CA TYR A 124 9.42 -3.94 -7.84
C TYR A 124 10.30 -4.27 -9.06
N PHE A 125 9.70 -4.36 -10.25
CA PHE A 125 10.45 -4.69 -11.46
C PHE A 125 11.37 -3.56 -11.94
N SER A 126 11.08 -2.28 -11.62
CA SER A 126 12.03 -1.21 -11.86
C SER A 126 13.23 -1.31 -10.92
N TRP A 127 13.01 -1.64 -9.66
CA TRP A 127 14.10 -1.90 -8.72
C TRP A 127 14.95 -3.10 -9.15
N LEU A 128 14.35 -4.20 -9.64
CA LEU A 128 15.11 -5.33 -10.19
C LEU A 128 15.94 -4.93 -11.42
N GLU A 129 15.45 -4.01 -12.26
CA GLU A 129 16.18 -3.44 -13.41
C GLU A 129 17.33 -2.54 -12.92
N ASP A 130 17.11 -1.71 -11.93
CA ASP A 130 18.09 -0.77 -11.34
C ASP A 130 19.24 -1.52 -10.61
N GLU A 131 18.96 -2.71 -10.06
CA GLU A 131 19.93 -3.58 -9.37
C GLU A 131 20.51 -4.68 -10.27
N ASP A 132 20.32 -4.57 -11.60
CA ASP A 132 20.84 -5.49 -12.61
C ASP A 132 20.37 -6.96 -12.49
N TYR A 133 19.28 -7.24 -11.71
CA TYR A 133 18.68 -8.58 -11.67
C TYR A 133 17.96 -8.94 -12.97
N ILE A 134 17.47 -7.94 -13.70
CA ILE A 134 16.81 -8.08 -15.01
C ILE A 134 17.28 -6.97 -15.96
N VAL A 135 17.35 -7.28 -17.24
CA VAL A 135 17.77 -6.31 -18.27
C VAL A 135 16.70 -5.22 -18.50
N LYS A 136 15.41 -5.58 -18.36
CA LYS A 136 14.31 -4.66 -18.65
C LYS A 136 13.03 -5.05 -17.93
N SER A 137 12.42 -4.08 -17.25
CA SER A 137 11.17 -4.29 -16.55
C SER A 137 10.02 -4.71 -17.47
N PRO A 138 9.38 -5.86 -17.21
CA PRO A 138 8.24 -6.34 -18.00
C PRO A 138 6.98 -5.49 -17.84
N VAL A 139 6.91 -4.66 -16.78
CA VAL A 139 5.75 -3.78 -16.50
C VAL A 139 5.73 -2.54 -17.40
N ARG A 140 6.85 -2.16 -18.02
CA ARG A 140 6.94 -0.94 -18.86
C ARG A 140 5.86 -0.82 -19.93
N ARG A 141 5.42 -1.95 -20.50
CA ARG A 141 4.38 -2.01 -21.54
C ARG A 141 2.96 -2.12 -20.99
N ILE A 142 2.80 -2.08 -19.65
CA ILE A 142 1.48 -2.12 -19.00
C ILE A 142 1.15 -0.71 -18.53
N HIS A 143 0.35 -0.01 -19.33
CA HIS A 143 -0.01 1.37 -19.05
C HIS A 143 -1.01 1.47 -17.88
N LYS A 144 -1.13 2.69 -17.34
CA LYS A 144 -2.10 3.03 -16.29
C LYS A 144 -3.51 2.62 -16.69
N VAL A 145 -4.21 1.95 -15.78
CA VAL A 145 -5.61 1.59 -15.98
C VAL A 145 -6.48 2.85 -15.91
N LYS A 146 -7.24 3.12 -16.98
CA LYS A 146 -8.17 4.25 -17.01
C LYS A 146 -9.32 3.98 -16.03
N THR A 147 -9.47 4.85 -15.04
CA THR A 147 -10.58 4.83 -14.08
C THR A 147 -11.40 6.12 -14.23
N ALA A 148 -12.72 6.00 -14.18
CA ALA A 148 -13.57 7.17 -14.10
C ALA A 148 -13.34 7.88 -12.75
N LYS A 149 -13.29 9.21 -12.77
CA LYS A 149 -13.39 10.01 -11.55
C LYS A 149 -14.86 10.04 -11.15
N VAL A 150 -15.19 9.35 -10.08
CA VAL A 150 -16.53 9.38 -9.50
C VAL A 150 -16.48 10.30 -8.30
N VAL A 151 -17.40 11.27 -8.27
CA VAL A 151 -17.65 12.08 -7.08
C VAL A 151 -18.24 11.13 -6.05
N LYS A 152 -17.60 11.02 -4.89
CA LYS A 152 -18.14 10.22 -3.78
C LYS A 152 -19.30 10.99 -3.16
N ASP A 153 -20.45 10.32 -3.08
CA ASP A 153 -21.55 10.90 -2.32
C ASP A 153 -21.15 11.00 -0.84
N THR A 154 -21.53 12.09 -0.23
CA THR A 154 -21.44 12.34 1.22
C THR A 154 -22.84 12.31 1.81
N TYR A 155 -22.98 12.07 3.10
CA TYR A 155 -24.24 12.31 3.79
C TYR A 155 -24.46 13.81 3.99
N THR A 156 -25.73 14.22 4.10
CA THR A 156 -26.13 15.61 4.27
C THR A 156 -25.96 16.07 5.72
N ASP A 157 -26.06 17.37 5.95
CA ASP A 157 -26.00 17.94 7.30
C ASP A 157 -27.16 17.45 8.16
N GLU A 158 -28.35 17.25 7.58
CA GLU A 158 -29.52 16.69 8.28
C GLU A 158 -29.25 15.23 8.70
N ALA A 159 -28.58 14.44 7.85
CA ALA A 159 -28.19 13.08 8.18
C ALA A 159 -27.18 13.08 9.34
N LEU A 160 -26.26 14.05 9.40
CA LEU A 160 -25.32 14.21 10.49
C LEU A 160 -26.04 14.54 11.80
N GLU A 161 -27.01 15.48 11.78
CA GLU A 161 -27.81 15.81 12.96
C GLU A 161 -28.63 14.59 13.42
N LEU A 162 -29.24 13.86 12.49
CA LEU A 162 -29.95 12.63 12.83
C LEU A 162 -29.04 11.59 13.49
N MET A 163 -27.79 11.46 13.05
CA MET A 163 -26.80 10.60 13.70
C MET A 163 -26.49 11.08 15.12
N ARG A 164 -26.32 12.38 15.35
CA ARG A 164 -26.08 12.97 16.67
C ARG A 164 -27.21 12.70 17.64
N ASP A 165 -28.45 12.97 17.24
CA ASP A 165 -29.65 12.79 18.06
C ASP A 165 -29.90 11.33 18.44
N ASN A 166 -29.39 10.41 17.64
CA ASN A 166 -29.53 8.96 17.85
C ASN A 166 -28.29 8.29 18.44
N CYS A 167 -27.29 9.04 18.90
CA CYS A 167 -26.20 8.48 19.68
C CYS A 167 -26.69 8.00 21.03
N THR A 168 -26.42 6.75 21.37
CA THR A 168 -26.81 6.15 22.65
C THR A 168 -25.73 6.29 23.73
N THR A 169 -24.54 6.76 23.38
CA THR A 169 -23.41 6.93 24.29
C THR A 169 -22.75 8.29 24.11
N ALA A 170 -22.30 8.90 25.18
CA ALA A 170 -21.54 10.16 25.13
C ALA A 170 -20.26 10.01 24.29
N ARG A 171 -19.62 8.83 24.33
CA ARG A 171 -18.44 8.53 23.51
C ARG A 171 -18.72 8.68 22.01
N ASP A 172 -19.79 8.04 21.53
CA ASP A 172 -20.07 8.00 20.09
C ASP A 172 -20.49 9.40 19.59
N LEU A 173 -21.21 10.15 20.40
CA LEU A 173 -21.58 11.55 20.13
C LEU A 173 -20.34 12.45 20.04
N ALA A 174 -19.46 12.41 21.05
CA ALA A 174 -18.21 13.18 21.05
C ALA A 174 -17.30 12.82 19.87
N MET A 175 -17.25 11.54 19.50
CA MET A 175 -16.46 11.03 18.38
C MET A 175 -16.98 11.56 17.03
N ILE A 176 -18.30 11.54 16.81
CA ILE A 176 -18.93 12.06 15.58
C ILE A 176 -18.68 13.54 15.46
N ASP A 177 -18.88 14.29 16.54
CA ASP A 177 -18.67 15.73 16.54
C ASP A 177 -17.22 16.12 16.26
N LEU A 178 -16.28 15.43 16.89
CA LEU A 178 -14.86 15.71 16.65
C LEU A 178 -14.45 15.42 15.21
N LEU A 179 -14.92 14.31 14.63
CA LEU A 179 -14.68 14.00 13.23
C LEU A 179 -15.31 15.03 12.28
N ALA A 180 -16.56 15.42 12.54
CA ALA A 180 -17.31 16.33 11.69
C ALA A 180 -16.76 17.77 11.74
N SER A 181 -16.46 18.29 12.94
CA SER A 181 -16.01 19.68 13.09
C SER A 181 -14.55 19.89 12.70
N SER A 182 -13.67 18.90 12.99
CA SER A 182 -12.23 19.05 12.71
C SER A 182 -11.80 18.57 11.33
N GLY A 183 -12.60 17.70 10.68
CA GLY A 183 -12.23 17.08 9.41
C GLY A 183 -10.99 16.17 9.50
N MET A 184 -10.61 15.72 10.70
CA MET A 184 -9.51 14.79 10.89
C MET A 184 -9.85 13.40 10.32
N ARG A 185 -8.81 12.64 9.95
CA ARG A 185 -9.01 11.25 9.50
C ARG A 185 -9.24 10.32 10.68
N VAL A 186 -10.01 9.25 10.47
CA VAL A 186 -10.24 8.23 11.51
C VAL A 186 -8.92 7.67 12.08
N GLY A 187 -7.90 7.50 11.23
CA GLY A 187 -6.58 7.07 11.68
C GLY A 187 -5.90 8.07 12.62
N GLU A 188 -6.12 9.37 12.45
CA GLU A 188 -5.60 10.43 13.31
C GLU A 188 -6.39 10.47 14.63
N LEU A 189 -7.71 10.33 14.55
CA LEU A 189 -8.59 10.30 15.75
C LEU A 189 -8.16 9.23 16.76
N VAL A 190 -7.91 8.00 16.28
CA VAL A 190 -7.63 6.87 17.17
C VAL A 190 -6.24 6.93 17.83
N THR A 191 -5.35 7.77 17.31
CA THR A 191 -4.03 7.97 17.90
C THR A 191 -4.01 9.02 19.02
N LEU A 192 -5.03 9.89 19.11
CA LEU A 192 -5.09 10.95 20.10
C LEU A 192 -5.20 10.41 21.53
N ASN A 193 -4.53 11.10 22.44
CA ASN A 193 -4.65 10.96 23.88
C ASN A 193 -5.51 12.07 24.47
N ARG A 194 -5.91 11.94 25.73
CA ARG A 194 -6.66 12.98 26.46
C ARG A 194 -5.87 14.29 26.54
N GLU A 195 -4.57 14.22 26.74
CA GLU A 195 -3.65 15.34 26.87
C GLU A 195 -3.42 16.11 25.57
N ASP A 196 -3.68 15.49 24.40
CA ASP A 196 -3.50 16.14 23.11
C ASP A 196 -4.59 17.20 22.81
N ILE A 197 -5.65 17.27 23.64
CA ILE A 197 -6.78 18.17 23.41
C ILE A 197 -6.61 19.47 24.21
N ASN A 198 -6.42 20.56 23.50
CA ASN A 198 -6.47 21.89 24.08
C ASN A 198 -7.90 22.41 24.09
N PHE A 199 -8.57 22.23 25.23
CA PHE A 199 -9.98 22.69 25.40
C PHE A 199 -10.14 24.21 25.42
N ASN A 200 -9.09 24.96 25.78
CA ASN A 200 -9.17 26.41 25.81
C ASN A 200 -9.25 27.01 24.42
N GLU A 201 -8.30 26.61 23.58
CA GLU A 201 -8.21 27.06 22.18
C GLU A 201 -9.08 26.21 21.23
N ARG A 202 -9.63 25.08 21.71
CA ARG A 202 -10.43 24.13 20.91
C ARG A 202 -9.68 23.59 19.72
N GLU A 203 -8.49 23.07 19.98
CA GLU A 203 -7.59 22.57 18.96
C GLU A 203 -6.85 21.32 19.42
N CYS A 204 -6.31 20.57 18.48
CA CYS A 204 -5.33 19.52 18.74
C CYS A 204 -4.39 19.35 17.54
N VAL A 205 -3.21 18.81 17.80
CA VAL A 205 -2.26 18.45 16.75
C VAL A 205 -2.49 17.01 16.32
N VAL A 206 -2.63 16.80 15.03
CA VAL A 206 -2.77 15.45 14.45
C VAL A 206 -1.61 15.13 13.53
N ILE A 207 -1.17 13.87 13.54
CA ILE A 207 -0.07 13.38 12.70
C ILE A 207 -0.66 12.68 11.48
N GLY A 208 -0.45 13.25 10.31
CA GLY A 208 -0.95 12.75 9.04
C GLY A 208 0.04 11.84 8.30
N LYS A 209 -0.29 11.55 7.05
CA LYS A 209 0.55 10.75 6.16
C LYS A 209 1.94 11.38 5.98
N GLY A 210 2.99 10.57 6.15
CA GLY A 210 4.39 11.02 6.03
C GLY A 210 4.88 11.75 7.28
N ASN A 211 4.30 11.43 8.43
CA ASN A 211 4.64 12.02 9.74
C ASN A 211 4.54 13.55 9.77
N LYS A 212 3.60 14.10 8.98
CA LYS A 212 3.37 15.55 8.94
C LYS A 212 2.33 15.94 9.99
N GLU A 213 2.73 16.80 10.89
CA GLU A 213 1.84 17.39 11.89
C GLU A 213 1.00 18.50 11.26
N ARG A 214 -0.25 18.58 11.71
CA ARG A 214 -1.10 19.73 11.44
C ARG A 214 -2.02 20.00 12.62
N LEU A 215 -2.25 21.28 12.85
CA LEU A 215 -3.23 21.75 13.79
C LEU A 215 -4.64 21.59 13.20
N VAL A 216 -5.57 21.12 14.00
CA VAL A 216 -6.99 21.03 13.65
C VAL A 216 -7.83 21.67 14.76
N TYR A 217 -8.93 22.28 14.37
CA TYR A 217 -9.81 23.01 15.28
C TYR A 217 -11.15 22.29 15.38
N PHE A 218 -11.83 22.42 16.51
CA PHE A 218 -13.16 21.91 16.72
C PHE A 218 -14.08 22.96 17.36
N ASP A 219 -15.39 22.83 17.16
CA ASP A 219 -16.38 23.80 17.59
C ASP A 219 -16.72 23.69 19.08
N ALA A 220 -17.51 24.62 19.56
CA ALA A 220 -17.93 24.69 20.98
C ALA A 220 -18.82 23.48 21.37
N ARG A 221 -19.64 22.97 20.44
CA ARG A 221 -20.47 21.78 20.66
C ARG A 221 -19.58 20.55 20.91
N THR A 222 -18.59 20.35 20.08
CA THR A 222 -17.60 19.27 20.23
C THR A 222 -16.88 19.35 21.56
N LYS A 223 -16.46 20.55 21.99
CA LYS A 223 -15.85 20.77 23.31
C LYS A 223 -16.75 20.24 24.44
N ILE A 224 -18.01 20.62 24.45
CA ILE A 224 -18.99 20.23 25.49
C ILE A 224 -19.15 18.69 25.48
N HIS A 225 -19.35 18.09 24.31
CA HIS A 225 -19.58 16.66 24.25
C HIS A 225 -18.31 15.83 24.58
N LEU A 226 -17.11 16.31 24.23
CA LEU A 226 -15.85 15.70 24.65
C LEU A 226 -15.68 15.79 26.18
N GLN A 227 -15.95 16.93 26.80
CA GLN A 227 -15.87 17.09 28.24
C GLN A 227 -16.85 16.14 28.95
N ASN A 228 -18.10 16.10 28.53
CA ASN A 228 -19.11 15.19 29.08
C ASN A 228 -18.69 13.70 28.94
N TYR A 229 -18.10 13.34 27.83
CA TYR A 229 -17.60 11.99 27.65
C TYR A 229 -16.43 11.69 28.60
N LEU A 230 -15.47 12.59 28.71
CA LEU A 230 -14.26 12.37 29.53
C LEU A 230 -14.61 12.38 31.04
N GLU A 231 -15.53 13.21 31.47
CA GLU A 231 -16.06 13.26 32.87
C GLU A 231 -16.76 11.94 33.25
N GLY A 232 -17.42 11.31 32.28
CA GLY A 232 -18.12 10.04 32.49
C GLY A 232 -17.19 8.81 32.43
N ARG A 233 -15.87 8.97 32.16
CA ARG A 233 -14.93 7.85 32.10
C ARG A 233 -14.46 7.44 33.49
N THR A 234 -14.42 6.13 33.72
CA THR A 234 -13.97 5.52 34.98
C THR A 234 -12.62 4.81 34.85
N ASP A 235 -12.03 4.77 33.66
CA ASP A 235 -10.73 4.16 33.36
C ASP A 235 -9.59 5.19 33.36
N GLU A 236 -8.36 4.71 33.46
CA GLU A 236 -7.13 5.54 33.44
C GLU A 236 -6.40 5.48 32.09
N ASN A 237 -6.99 4.85 31.06
CA ASN A 237 -6.35 4.75 29.76
C ASN A 237 -6.09 6.16 29.18
N PRO A 238 -4.86 6.48 28.74
CA PRO A 238 -4.53 7.80 28.20
C PRO A 238 -5.23 8.11 26.88
N ALA A 239 -5.67 7.08 26.13
CA ALA A 239 -6.34 7.28 24.85
C ALA A 239 -7.56 8.19 24.96
N LEU A 240 -7.76 9.09 23.99
CA LEU A 240 -8.93 9.97 23.93
C LEU A 240 -10.22 9.13 23.85
N PHE A 241 -10.26 8.14 22.97
CA PHE A 241 -11.41 7.23 22.81
C PHE A 241 -11.05 5.80 23.15
N VAL A 242 -11.89 5.15 23.95
CA VAL A 242 -11.73 3.76 24.38
C VAL A 242 -12.95 2.90 24.06
N SER A 243 -12.81 1.59 24.16
CA SER A 243 -13.92 0.64 24.09
C SER A 243 -14.93 0.89 25.21
N LEU A 244 -16.21 0.53 24.99
CA LEU A 244 -17.27 0.71 26.00
C LEU A 244 -17.29 -0.38 27.08
N LYS A 245 -16.45 -1.42 26.92
CA LYS A 245 -16.39 -2.57 27.83
C LYS A 245 -14.97 -2.70 28.35
N ALA A 246 -14.83 -3.17 29.58
CA ALA A 246 -13.53 -3.55 30.13
C ALA A 246 -12.79 -4.50 29.17
N PRO A 247 -11.50 -4.36 29.03
CA PRO A 247 -10.57 -3.51 29.80
C PRO A 247 -10.44 -2.04 29.34
N PHE A 248 -11.37 -1.49 28.58
CA PHE A 248 -11.40 -0.11 28.07
C PHE A 248 -10.16 0.22 27.22
N ASP A 249 -9.82 -0.69 26.31
CA ASP A 249 -8.71 -0.51 25.39
C ASP A 249 -8.95 0.66 24.43
N ARG A 250 -7.84 1.26 23.94
CA ARG A 250 -7.88 2.29 22.90
C ARG A 250 -8.77 1.87 21.75
N LEU A 251 -9.68 2.73 21.34
CA LEU A 251 -10.55 2.47 20.19
C LEU A 251 -9.74 2.47 18.90
N MET A 252 -9.84 1.38 18.15
CA MET A 252 -9.14 1.19 16.87
C MET A 252 -10.01 1.65 15.69
N ILE A 253 -9.37 1.89 14.52
CA ILE A 253 -10.07 2.31 13.29
C ILE A 253 -11.29 1.42 13.00
N GLY A 254 -11.12 0.10 13.03
CA GLY A 254 -12.23 -0.84 12.78
C GLY A 254 -13.38 -0.72 13.77
N GLY A 255 -13.09 -0.33 15.03
CA GLY A 255 -14.11 -0.05 16.04
C GLY A 255 -14.93 1.18 15.69
N VAL A 256 -14.27 2.28 15.28
CA VAL A 256 -14.94 3.51 14.82
C VAL A 256 -15.82 3.22 13.60
N GLU A 257 -15.26 2.59 12.57
CA GLU A 257 -15.99 2.26 11.33
C GLU A 257 -17.20 1.36 11.60
N THR A 258 -17.06 0.39 12.49
CA THR A 258 -18.17 -0.51 12.85
C THR A 258 -19.29 0.25 13.53
N ARG A 259 -18.97 1.13 14.50
CA ARG A 259 -19.98 1.94 15.19
C ARG A 259 -20.71 2.88 14.24
N LEU A 260 -19.98 3.59 13.38
CA LEU A 260 -20.59 4.49 12.39
C LEU A 260 -21.47 3.70 11.41
N ARG A 261 -21.02 2.54 10.94
CA ARG A 261 -21.81 1.67 10.04
C ARG A 261 -23.08 1.14 10.70
N GLU A 262 -23.02 0.72 11.96
CA GLU A 262 -24.19 0.30 12.74
C GLU A 262 -25.20 1.43 12.89
N LEU A 263 -24.74 2.64 13.23
CA LEU A 263 -25.58 3.82 13.36
C LEU A 263 -26.23 4.19 12.03
N GLY A 264 -25.46 4.22 10.93
CA GLY A 264 -25.99 4.49 9.60
C GLY A 264 -27.02 3.46 9.14
N LYS A 265 -26.81 2.16 9.42
CA LYS A 265 -27.79 1.11 9.14
C LYS A 265 -29.08 1.30 9.92
N ARG A 266 -28.99 1.60 11.22
CA ARG A 266 -30.16 1.80 12.08
C ARG A 266 -31.02 2.98 11.63
N LEU A 267 -30.38 4.01 11.08
CA LEU A 267 -31.03 5.26 10.63
C LEU A 267 -31.34 5.27 9.12
N ASN A 268 -31.06 4.17 8.41
CA ASN A 268 -31.18 4.10 6.96
C ASN A 268 -30.41 5.21 6.21
N ILE A 269 -29.30 5.68 6.77
CA ILE A 269 -28.41 6.66 6.14
C ILE A 269 -27.42 5.86 5.27
N PRO A 270 -27.44 6.01 3.95
CA PRO A 270 -26.53 5.29 3.06
C PRO A 270 -25.09 5.80 3.24
N LYS A 271 -24.13 4.90 3.06
CA LYS A 271 -22.68 5.21 2.96
C LYS A 271 -22.03 5.82 4.20
N VAL A 272 -22.57 5.60 5.37
CA VAL A 272 -21.89 5.89 6.64
C VAL A 272 -20.89 4.76 6.90
N HIS A 273 -19.59 5.04 6.73
CA HIS A 273 -18.49 4.08 6.98
C HIS A 273 -17.14 4.80 7.11
#